data_f2efa901100910b305003090898bdd0d
#
_entry.id   f2efa901100910b305003090898bdd0d
#
_cell.length_a   1.000
_cell.length_b   1.000
_cell.length_c   1.000
_cell.angle_alpha   90.00
_cell.angle_beta   90.00
_cell.angle_gamma   90.00
#
_symmetry.space_group_name_H-M   'P 1'
#
loop_
_entity.id
_entity.type
_entity.pdbx_description
1 polymer ?
#
loop_
_entity_poly.entity_id
_entity_poly.type
_entity_poly.pdbx_seq_one_letter_code
_entity_poly.pdbx_strand_id
1 'polypeptide(L)'
;MTKIRTGQAPSPLERDKFSERFLGTYTDPAFRAEDEAISRLEEIAWLAYIEGRKAPFTQKAGPGYANPDYDLSTEWIATKKRIDDAQLAWADAAGKSKVLLICGSARNDGTCPGEISKTFRLLELARDVLKQAVITPDVLDLSLLTSEYDLNIHPCKGCVSTAMPLCHWPCSCYPNHAQRQTNDWMAEIYERWTAAHAVIIFTPVYWYQSPSPLKLMIDRLVCADGGNADPTATGGKDPAKAKALELAGWDYPKHLAGRVYGLVVHGDVAGIEGSRRSLSDWLDWMGLIDAGPQARLDRYIGYYEPYATSHEALDKDLAVQDEVRNVAHAVVKAVAELRSGRLQASQPSLSRPRPK
;
A
#
# COMPACT_ATOMS: atom_id res chain seq x y z
N MET A 1 30.60 16.13 6.84
CA MET A 1 30.21 15.09 5.85
C MET A 1 28.90 14.47 6.33
N THR A 2 27.89 14.41 5.48
CA THR A 2 26.63 13.75 5.79
C THR A 2 26.90 12.26 5.93
N LYS A 3 26.53 11.65 7.05
CA LYS A 3 26.76 10.24 7.29
C LYS A 3 25.80 9.41 6.42
N ILE A 4 26.35 8.57 5.55
CA ILE A 4 25.55 7.70 4.69
C ILE A 4 25.07 6.52 5.51
N ARG A 5 23.76 6.26 5.47
CA ARG A 5 23.18 5.10 6.14
C ARG A 5 23.47 3.83 5.36
N THR A 6 24.22 2.93 5.97
CA THR A 6 24.44 1.55 5.51
C THR A 6 23.59 0.58 6.32
N GLY A 7 23.64 -0.69 6.06
CA GLY A 7 22.90 -1.69 6.84
C GLY A 7 22.24 -2.76 5.98
N GLN A 8 22.78 -2.99 4.80
CA GLN A 8 22.43 -4.13 3.98
C GLN A 8 23.36 -5.31 4.31
N ALA A 9 22.89 -6.52 4.05
CA ALA A 9 23.74 -7.69 3.99
C ALA A 9 24.84 -7.50 2.92
N PRO A 10 25.96 -8.26 2.99
CA PRO A 10 26.96 -8.25 1.95
C PRO A 10 26.34 -8.43 0.57
N SER A 11 26.95 -7.78 -0.42
CA SER A 11 26.48 -7.87 -1.80
C SER A 11 26.50 -9.32 -2.32
N PRO A 12 25.38 -9.82 -2.87
CA PRO A 12 25.35 -11.17 -3.45
C PRO A 12 25.83 -11.22 -4.91
N LEU A 13 26.10 -10.06 -5.55
CA LEU A 13 26.51 -10.02 -6.96
C LEU A 13 28.01 -9.77 -7.09
N GLU A 14 28.63 -10.55 -7.97
CA GLU A 14 29.94 -10.27 -8.50
C GLU A 14 29.91 -9.07 -9.46
N ARG A 15 31.08 -8.43 -9.65
CA ARG A 15 31.24 -7.21 -10.45
C ARG A 15 30.63 -7.34 -11.85
N ASP A 16 30.98 -8.39 -12.57
CA ASP A 16 30.54 -8.59 -13.96
C ASP A 16 29.00 -8.72 -14.05
N LYS A 17 28.41 -9.43 -13.09
CA LYS A 17 26.94 -9.61 -13.06
C LYS A 17 26.22 -8.32 -12.68
N PHE A 18 26.81 -7.50 -11.82
CA PHE A 18 26.28 -6.18 -11.52
C PHE A 18 26.31 -5.28 -12.76
N SER A 19 27.47 -5.24 -13.46
CA SER A 19 27.65 -4.45 -14.68
C SER A 19 26.65 -4.85 -15.76
N GLU A 20 26.49 -6.14 -16.03
CA GLU A 20 25.48 -6.66 -16.97
C GLU A 20 24.08 -6.11 -16.67
N ARG A 21 23.67 -6.15 -15.39
CA ARG A 21 22.33 -5.66 -14.99
C ARG A 21 22.20 -4.15 -15.06
N PHE A 22 23.24 -3.42 -14.68
CA PHE A 22 23.24 -1.96 -14.75
C PHE A 22 23.16 -1.49 -16.20
N LEU A 23 24.06 -1.98 -17.04
CA LEU A 23 24.14 -1.63 -18.46
C LEU A 23 22.93 -2.09 -19.26
N GLY A 24 22.25 -3.15 -18.82
CA GLY A 24 21.01 -3.61 -19.43
C GLY A 24 19.88 -2.57 -19.46
N THR A 25 19.98 -1.50 -18.65
CA THR A 25 19.05 -0.36 -18.70
C THR A 25 19.30 0.57 -19.88
N TYR A 26 20.53 0.58 -20.42
CA TYR A 26 21.01 1.53 -21.43
C TYR A 26 21.29 0.84 -22.78
N THR A 27 20.52 -0.21 -23.12
CA THR A 27 20.71 -0.99 -24.34
C THR A 27 20.17 -0.32 -25.61
N ASP A 28 19.32 0.71 -25.47
CA ASP A 28 18.83 1.48 -26.61
C ASP A 28 20.01 2.14 -27.35
N PRO A 29 20.10 2.00 -28.69
CA PRO A 29 21.15 2.63 -29.49
C PRO A 29 21.29 4.15 -29.28
N ALA A 30 20.25 4.85 -28.86
CA ALA A 30 20.29 6.27 -28.55
C ALA A 30 21.29 6.62 -27.43
N PHE A 31 21.57 5.67 -26.52
CA PHE A 31 22.54 5.88 -25.43
C PHE A 31 24.01 5.74 -25.81
N ARG A 32 24.32 5.25 -27.04
CA ARG A 32 25.72 4.98 -27.44
C ARG A 32 26.65 6.20 -27.41
N ALA A 33 26.09 7.40 -27.61
CA ALA A 33 26.87 8.63 -27.51
C ALA A 33 27.32 8.94 -26.07
N GLU A 34 26.71 8.29 -25.08
CA GLU A 34 26.95 8.53 -23.66
C GLU A 34 27.67 7.37 -22.95
N ASP A 35 28.25 6.43 -23.69
CA ASP A 35 28.90 5.23 -23.13
C ASP A 35 29.92 5.56 -22.01
N GLU A 36 30.70 6.61 -22.16
CA GLU A 36 31.66 7.04 -21.13
C GLU A 36 30.95 7.56 -19.87
N ALA A 37 29.86 8.30 -20.01
CA ALA A 37 29.08 8.80 -18.89
C ALA A 37 28.37 7.64 -18.17
N ILE A 38 27.82 6.71 -18.91
CA ILE A 38 27.16 5.50 -18.37
C ILE A 38 28.20 4.65 -17.60
N SER A 39 29.41 4.48 -18.12
CA SER A 39 30.47 3.75 -17.43
C SER A 39 30.88 4.42 -16.10
N ARG A 40 30.94 5.75 -16.07
CA ARG A 40 31.19 6.48 -14.81
C ARG A 40 30.05 6.31 -13.81
N LEU A 41 28.79 6.36 -14.26
CA LEU A 41 27.64 6.14 -13.41
C LEU A 41 27.58 4.71 -12.88
N GLU A 42 27.94 3.73 -13.70
CA GLU A 42 28.03 2.33 -13.32
C GLU A 42 29.03 2.10 -12.20
N GLU A 43 30.23 2.70 -12.28
CA GLU A 43 31.24 2.60 -11.24
C GLU A 43 30.76 3.21 -9.90
N ILE A 44 30.13 4.39 -9.95
CA ILE A 44 29.53 5.02 -8.76
C ILE A 44 28.44 4.11 -8.15
N ALA A 45 27.59 3.52 -8.99
CA ALA A 45 26.55 2.61 -8.56
C ALA A 45 27.11 1.33 -7.95
N TRP A 46 28.19 0.77 -8.52
CA TRP A 46 28.90 -0.38 -7.96
C TRP A 46 29.46 -0.08 -6.57
N LEU A 47 30.15 1.04 -6.38
CA LEU A 47 30.69 1.45 -5.08
C LEU A 47 29.54 1.60 -4.05
N ALA A 48 28.42 2.22 -4.44
CA ALA A 48 27.26 2.34 -3.59
C ALA A 48 26.66 0.96 -3.22
N TYR A 49 26.67 0.01 -4.18
CA TYR A 49 26.17 -1.34 -3.99
C TYR A 49 27.01 -2.15 -3.01
N ILE A 50 28.33 -2.18 -3.17
CA ILE A 50 29.23 -2.93 -2.27
C ILE A 50 29.30 -2.33 -0.86
N GLU A 51 29.15 -1.00 -0.74
CA GLU A 51 29.10 -0.31 0.55
C GLU A 51 27.71 -0.41 1.21
N GLY A 52 26.70 -0.90 0.51
CA GLY A 52 25.34 -1.01 1.00
C GLY A 52 24.71 0.35 1.35
N ARG A 53 24.96 1.40 0.54
CA ARG A 53 24.44 2.76 0.75
C ARG A 53 22.93 2.80 0.59
N LYS A 54 22.21 2.63 1.69
CA LYS A 54 20.75 2.55 1.67
C LYS A 54 20.08 3.92 1.53
N ALA A 55 20.48 4.90 2.34
CA ALA A 55 19.94 6.25 2.35
C ALA A 55 21.11 7.26 2.36
N PRO A 56 21.38 7.94 1.24
CA PRO A 56 22.49 8.87 1.13
C PRO A 56 22.30 10.16 1.93
N PHE A 57 21.04 10.53 2.21
CA PHE A 57 20.69 11.70 2.99
C PHE A 57 20.07 11.30 4.32
N THR A 58 20.70 11.73 5.41
CA THR A 58 20.24 11.46 6.77
C THR A 58 20.25 12.73 7.61
N GLN A 59 19.43 12.72 8.66
CA GLN A 59 19.48 13.70 9.75
C GLN A 59 19.27 12.99 11.08
N LYS A 60 19.62 13.67 12.19
CA LYS A 60 19.37 13.15 13.53
C LYS A 60 17.88 13.01 13.79
N ALA A 61 17.52 11.94 14.48
CA ALA A 61 16.15 11.66 14.86
C ALA A 61 15.55 12.81 15.72
N GLY A 62 16.35 13.32 16.64
CA GLY A 62 15.94 14.42 17.51
C GLY A 62 15.09 13.98 18.72
N PRO A 63 14.57 14.95 19.48
CA PRO A 63 13.76 14.69 20.67
C PRO A 63 12.51 13.86 20.34
N GLY A 64 12.09 13.00 21.26
CA GLY A 64 10.90 12.14 21.12
C GLY A 64 11.19 10.74 20.59
N TYR A 65 12.40 10.49 20.09
CA TYR A 65 12.86 9.15 19.69
C TYR A 65 13.69 8.51 20.81
N ALA A 66 13.68 7.18 20.89
CA ALA A 66 14.44 6.41 21.88
C ALA A 66 15.95 6.67 21.80
N ASN A 67 16.45 6.96 20.60
CA ASN A 67 17.84 7.41 20.37
C ASN A 67 17.84 8.69 19.51
N PRO A 68 17.86 9.89 20.13
CA PRO A 68 17.82 11.16 19.42
C PRO A 68 19.01 11.40 18.47
N ASP A 69 20.16 10.76 18.72
CA ASP A 69 21.37 10.90 17.92
C ASP A 69 21.45 9.91 16.74
N TYR A 70 20.42 9.05 16.59
CA TYR A 70 20.36 8.10 15.50
C TYR A 70 20.15 8.82 14.17
N ASP A 71 20.88 8.37 13.12
CA ASP A 71 20.74 8.94 11.78
C ASP A 71 19.56 8.27 11.05
N LEU A 72 18.48 9.01 10.84
CA LEU A 72 17.32 8.60 10.06
C LEU A 72 17.39 9.12 8.62
N SER A 73 16.84 8.36 7.66
CA SER A 73 16.67 8.82 6.28
C SER A 73 15.76 10.05 6.23
N THR A 74 16.14 11.07 5.47
CA THR A 74 15.32 12.28 5.28
C THR A 74 13.99 11.95 4.61
N GLU A 75 13.98 11.01 3.64
CA GLU A 75 12.74 10.58 2.98
C GLU A 75 11.80 9.86 3.96
N TRP A 76 12.35 9.04 4.86
CA TRP A 76 11.53 8.37 5.88
C TRP A 76 10.89 9.39 6.83
N ILE A 77 11.66 10.39 7.29
CA ILE A 77 11.16 11.45 8.18
C ILE A 77 10.07 12.27 7.48
N ALA A 78 10.27 12.63 6.21
CA ALA A 78 9.28 13.37 5.43
C ALA A 78 7.98 12.57 5.27
N THR A 79 8.08 11.25 5.01
CA THR A 79 6.93 10.35 4.91
C THR A 79 6.21 10.23 6.26
N LYS A 80 6.96 10.04 7.36
CA LYS A 80 6.39 9.96 8.71
C LYS A 80 5.63 11.24 9.04
N LYS A 81 6.20 12.40 8.74
CA LYS A 81 5.54 13.68 8.97
C LYS A 81 4.22 13.81 8.21
N ARG A 82 4.18 13.45 6.91
CA ARG A 82 2.94 13.47 6.12
C ARG A 82 1.87 12.55 6.72
N ILE A 83 2.27 11.37 7.18
CA ILE A 83 1.36 10.41 7.84
C ILE A 83 0.81 11.01 9.13
N ASP A 84 1.65 11.66 9.95
CA ASP A 84 1.21 12.28 11.19
C ASP A 84 0.25 13.45 10.93
N ASP A 85 0.55 14.30 9.94
CA ASP A 85 -0.34 15.38 9.49
C ASP A 85 -1.68 14.81 8.96
N ALA A 86 -1.65 13.72 8.21
CA ALA A 86 -2.83 13.01 7.71
C ALA A 86 -3.68 12.41 8.85
N GLN A 87 -3.04 11.88 9.90
CA GLN A 87 -3.73 11.36 11.08
C GLN A 87 -4.42 12.49 11.88
N LEU A 88 -3.79 13.65 11.98
CA LEU A 88 -4.41 14.82 12.58
C LEU A 88 -5.62 15.28 11.77
N ALA A 89 -5.49 15.35 10.47
CA ALA A 89 -6.59 15.72 9.56
C ALA A 89 -7.75 14.71 9.60
N TRP A 90 -7.46 13.41 9.75
CA TRP A 90 -8.48 12.37 9.94
C TRP A 90 -9.23 12.55 11.26
N ALA A 91 -8.54 12.92 12.31
CA ALA A 91 -9.12 13.12 13.66
C ALA A 91 -9.92 14.43 13.78
N ASP A 92 -9.72 15.39 12.89
CA ASP A 92 -10.43 16.68 12.93
C ASP A 92 -11.93 16.51 12.64
N ALA A 93 -12.75 16.70 13.67
CA ALA A 93 -14.20 16.59 13.59
C ALA A 93 -14.84 17.61 12.62
N ALA A 94 -14.22 18.77 12.39
CA ALA A 94 -14.71 19.81 11.47
C ALA A 94 -14.26 19.56 10.02
N GLY A 95 -13.26 18.72 9.80
CA GLY A 95 -12.72 18.39 8.49
C GLY A 95 -13.71 17.64 7.60
N LYS A 96 -13.54 17.72 6.27
CA LYS A 96 -14.35 16.95 5.32
C LYS A 96 -14.03 15.47 5.40
N SER A 97 -15.05 14.63 5.34
CA SER A 97 -14.87 13.18 5.21
C SER A 97 -14.20 12.83 3.88
N LYS A 98 -13.24 11.90 3.93
CA LYS A 98 -12.54 11.37 2.76
C LYS A 98 -12.79 9.87 2.65
N VAL A 99 -13.00 9.37 1.44
CA VAL A 99 -13.10 7.94 1.14
C VAL A 99 -12.06 7.60 0.07
N LEU A 100 -11.18 6.67 0.38
CA LEU A 100 -10.18 6.14 -0.53
C LEU A 100 -10.82 5.05 -1.39
N LEU A 101 -10.87 5.25 -2.69
CA LEU A 101 -11.33 4.29 -3.69
C LEU A 101 -10.12 3.64 -4.34
N ILE A 102 -9.94 2.34 -4.16
CA ILE A 102 -8.78 1.61 -4.66
C ILE A 102 -9.18 0.75 -5.85
N CYS A 103 -8.63 1.04 -7.03
CA CYS A 103 -8.71 0.17 -8.19
C CYS A 103 -7.57 -0.85 -8.15
N GLY A 104 -7.91 -2.11 -7.86
CA GLY A 104 -6.95 -3.22 -7.78
C GLY A 104 -6.65 -3.91 -9.11
N SER A 105 -7.21 -3.43 -10.24
CA SER A 105 -6.89 -3.96 -11.57
C SER A 105 -5.46 -3.64 -11.96
N ALA A 106 -4.85 -4.49 -12.79
CA ALA A 106 -3.56 -4.21 -13.43
C ALA A 106 -3.73 -3.55 -14.81
N ARG A 107 -4.96 -3.29 -15.26
CA ARG A 107 -5.27 -2.78 -16.61
C ARG A 107 -5.88 -1.40 -16.57
N ASN A 108 -5.40 -0.54 -17.48
CA ASN A 108 -5.95 0.77 -17.78
C ASN A 108 -5.80 1.05 -19.30
N ASP A 109 -6.19 2.24 -19.72
CA ASP A 109 -6.07 2.71 -21.12
C ASP A 109 -4.62 2.92 -21.58
N GLY A 110 -3.66 3.01 -20.67
CA GLY A 110 -2.21 3.01 -20.97
C GLY A 110 -1.60 1.62 -21.16
N THR A 111 -2.37 0.53 -20.93
CA THR A 111 -1.91 -0.85 -21.16
C THR A 111 -2.39 -1.38 -22.51
N CYS A 112 -1.77 -2.45 -23.03
CA CYS A 112 -2.27 -3.14 -24.23
C CYS A 112 -3.46 -4.05 -23.84
N PRO A 113 -4.63 -3.91 -24.48
CA PRO A 113 -4.98 -3.17 -25.71
C PRO A 113 -5.51 -1.73 -25.51
N GLY A 114 -5.25 -1.04 -24.44
CA GLY A 114 -5.69 0.35 -24.27
C GLY A 114 -7.17 0.50 -23.93
N GLU A 115 -7.62 -0.22 -22.92
CA GLU A 115 -9.03 -0.35 -22.55
C GLU A 115 -9.24 -0.12 -21.05
N ILE A 116 -10.14 0.79 -20.69
CA ILE A 116 -10.52 1.04 -19.30
C ILE A 116 -11.11 -0.24 -18.70
N SER A 117 -10.57 -0.68 -17.56
CA SER A 117 -11.01 -1.92 -16.93
C SER A 117 -12.45 -1.82 -16.39
N LYS A 118 -13.17 -2.96 -16.37
CA LYS A 118 -14.46 -3.06 -15.67
C LYS A 118 -14.35 -2.61 -14.22
N THR A 119 -13.25 -2.91 -13.56
CA THR A 119 -12.97 -2.50 -12.17
C THR A 119 -13.03 -0.99 -12.01
N PHE A 120 -12.37 -0.25 -12.90
CA PHE A 120 -12.37 1.21 -12.85
C PHE A 120 -13.77 1.78 -13.14
N ARG A 121 -14.52 1.19 -14.08
CA ARG A 121 -15.90 1.60 -14.37
C ARG A 121 -16.84 1.40 -13.16
N LEU A 122 -16.68 0.31 -12.40
CA LEU A 122 -17.42 0.09 -11.15
C LEU A 122 -17.03 1.12 -10.07
N LEU A 123 -15.73 1.46 -9.98
CA LEU A 123 -15.25 2.50 -9.07
C LEU A 123 -15.88 3.87 -9.39
N GLU A 124 -16.01 4.24 -10.65
CA GLU A 124 -16.65 5.50 -11.07
C GLU A 124 -18.10 5.62 -10.56
N LEU A 125 -18.88 4.52 -10.58
CA LEU A 125 -20.25 4.51 -10.04
C LEU A 125 -20.27 4.88 -8.55
N ALA A 126 -19.35 4.32 -7.77
CA ALA A 126 -19.23 4.65 -6.35
C ALA A 126 -18.71 6.08 -6.13
N ARG A 127 -17.75 6.53 -6.95
CA ARG A 127 -17.24 7.91 -6.90
C ARG A 127 -18.34 8.95 -7.07
N ASP A 128 -19.28 8.71 -7.96
CA ASP A 128 -20.39 9.62 -8.20
C ASP A 128 -21.35 9.68 -7.01
N VAL A 129 -21.63 8.54 -6.35
CA VAL A 129 -22.41 8.51 -5.09
C VAL A 129 -21.73 9.33 -4.01
N LEU A 130 -20.40 9.18 -3.83
CA LEU A 130 -19.65 9.93 -2.82
C LEU A 130 -19.69 11.44 -3.08
N LYS A 131 -19.55 11.87 -4.33
CA LYS A 131 -19.67 13.30 -4.71
C LYS A 131 -21.03 13.88 -4.36
N GLN A 132 -22.10 13.13 -4.63
CA GLN A 132 -23.48 13.55 -4.28
C GLN A 132 -23.67 13.64 -2.76
N ALA A 133 -23.00 12.80 -1.98
CA ALA A 133 -23.02 12.81 -0.51
C ALA A 133 -22.07 13.87 0.11
N VAL A 134 -21.43 14.74 -0.71
CA VAL A 134 -20.47 15.76 -0.25
C VAL A 134 -19.26 15.16 0.49
N ILE A 135 -18.91 13.91 0.17
CA ILE A 135 -17.70 13.24 0.64
C ILE A 135 -16.62 13.40 -0.43
N THR A 136 -15.39 13.68 -0.02
CA THR A 136 -14.26 13.79 -0.94
C THR A 136 -13.78 12.40 -1.36
N PRO A 137 -13.98 11.97 -2.62
CA PRO A 137 -13.40 10.74 -3.12
C PRO A 137 -11.92 10.96 -3.44
N ASP A 138 -11.08 10.02 -3.01
CA ASP A 138 -9.66 9.94 -3.35
C ASP A 138 -9.43 8.63 -4.12
N VAL A 139 -9.00 8.71 -5.39
CA VAL A 139 -8.85 7.53 -6.26
C VAL A 139 -7.41 7.08 -6.30
N LEU A 140 -7.14 5.87 -5.81
CA LEU A 140 -5.87 5.17 -5.93
C LEU A 140 -5.98 4.09 -7.01
N ASP A 141 -5.47 4.38 -8.20
CA ASP A 141 -5.47 3.43 -9.31
C ASP A 141 -4.16 2.66 -9.37
N LEU A 142 -4.16 1.42 -8.86
CA LEU A 142 -2.96 0.58 -8.83
C LEU A 142 -2.55 0.06 -10.22
N SER A 143 -3.38 0.23 -11.25
CA SER A 143 -3.01 -0.11 -12.61
C SER A 143 -1.88 0.76 -13.17
N LEU A 144 -1.66 1.94 -12.59
CA LEU A 144 -0.55 2.84 -12.92
C LEU A 144 0.83 2.17 -12.74
N LEU A 145 0.95 1.17 -11.86
CA LEU A 145 2.17 0.36 -11.73
C LEU A 145 2.58 -0.37 -13.04
N THR A 146 1.67 -0.49 -13.99
CA THR A 146 1.92 -1.16 -15.28
C THR A 146 2.09 -0.20 -16.45
N SER A 147 1.83 1.09 -16.26
CA SER A 147 1.78 2.07 -17.35
C SER A 147 2.53 3.39 -17.06
N GLU A 148 2.86 3.69 -15.81
CA GLU A 148 3.59 4.91 -15.48
C GLU A 148 5.10 4.68 -15.39
N TYR A 149 5.87 5.66 -15.86
CA TYR A 149 7.32 5.60 -15.86
C TYR A 149 7.87 5.57 -14.44
N ASP A 150 8.65 4.52 -14.12
CA ASP A 150 9.39 4.32 -12.87
C ASP A 150 8.54 4.42 -11.59
N LEU A 151 7.23 4.15 -11.70
CA LEU A 151 6.33 4.03 -10.56
C LEU A 151 6.39 2.61 -9.99
N ASN A 152 6.77 2.46 -8.71
CA ASN A 152 7.03 1.14 -8.13
C ASN A 152 6.39 0.98 -6.75
N ILE A 153 5.88 -0.22 -6.47
CA ILE A 153 5.71 -0.74 -5.11
C ILE A 153 6.70 -1.90 -4.97
N HIS A 154 7.77 -1.67 -4.20
CA HIS A 154 8.77 -2.72 -3.98
C HIS A 154 8.23 -3.79 -3.01
N PRO A 155 8.55 -5.09 -3.22
CA PRO A 155 8.02 -6.19 -2.40
C PRO A 155 8.37 -6.06 -0.92
N CYS A 156 7.47 -6.50 -0.04
CA CYS A 156 7.73 -6.58 1.38
C CYS A 156 8.90 -7.54 1.66
N LYS A 157 9.86 -7.12 2.50
CA LYS A 157 11.02 -7.95 2.89
C LYS A 157 10.72 -8.91 4.05
N GLY A 158 9.48 -8.95 4.56
CA GLY A 158 9.05 -9.88 5.58
C GLY A 158 9.75 -9.75 6.93
N CYS A 159 10.28 -8.58 7.29
CA CYS A 159 11.03 -8.37 8.54
C CYS A 159 10.21 -8.67 9.80
N VAL A 160 8.88 -8.67 9.71
CA VAL A 160 7.97 -9.10 10.78
C VAL A 160 8.19 -10.56 11.21
N SER A 161 8.71 -11.42 10.32
CA SER A 161 8.99 -12.82 10.63
C SER A 161 10.08 -12.99 11.70
N THR A 162 10.92 -11.99 11.89
CA THR A 162 11.95 -12.00 12.94
C THR A 162 11.40 -11.55 14.28
N ALA A 163 10.72 -10.41 14.30
CA ALA A 163 9.98 -9.84 15.42
C ALA A 163 9.17 -8.64 14.90
N MET A 164 7.96 -8.43 15.41
CA MET A 164 7.10 -7.35 14.92
C MET A 164 7.73 -5.97 15.05
N PRO A 165 8.41 -5.59 16.16
CA PRO A 165 9.04 -4.27 16.29
C PRO A 165 10.15 -3.99 15.27
N LEU A 166 10.64 -5.00 14.53
CA LEU A 166 11.59 -4.82 13.45
C LEU A 166 10.95 -4.20 12.19
N CYS A 167 9.64 -4.32 12.06
CA CYS A 167 8.86 -3.63 11.04
C CYS A 167 8.50 -2.24 11.51
N HIS A 168 8.85 -1.22 10.77
CA HIS A 168 8.64 0.18 11.15
C HIS A 168 7.40 0.77 10.47
N TRP A 169 6.73 1.68 11.14
CA TRP A 169 5.64 2.48 10.59
C TRP A 169 6.05 3.95 10.44
N PRO A 170 6.13 4.50 9.20
CA PRO A 170 6.03 3.79 7.93
C PRO A 170 7.20 2.83 7.67
N CYS A 171 7.05 1.96 6.68
CA CYS A 171 8.08 0.98 6.32
C CYS A 171 9.41 1.66 6.00
N SER A 172 10.49 1.27 6.69
CA SER A 172 11.84 1.81 6.50
C SER A 172 12.75 0.90 5.66
N CYS A 173 12.20 -0.13 5.01
CA CYS A 173 12.97 -0.97 4.08
C CYS A 173 13.36 -0.21 2.82
N TYR A 174 12.57 0.79 2.46
CA TYR A 174 12.73 1.63 1.28
C TYR A 174 12.76 3.12 1.68
N PRO A 175 13.42 3.97 0.88
CA PRO A 175 14.22 3.62 -0.29
C PRO A 175 15.48 2.82 0.06
N ASN A 176 16.06 2.16 -0.96
CA ASN A 176 17.34 1.49 -0.88
C ASN A 176 18.14 1.80 -2.15
N HIS A 177 18.94 2.85 -2.07
CA HIS A 177 19.68 3.38 -3.21
C HIS A 177 20.72 2.37 -3.75
N ALA A 178 21.41 1.64 -2.86
CA ALA A 178 22.37 0.62 -3.25
C ALA A 178 21.77 -0.48 -4.15
N GLN A 179 20.48 -0.75 -4.00
CA GLN A 179 19.75 -1.75 -4.79
C GLN A 179 18.86 -1.12 -5.86
N ARG A 180 18.98 0.19 -6.11
CA ARG A 180 18.13 0.93 -7.04
C ARG A 180 16.62 0.76 -6.73
N GLN A 181 16.28 0.60 -5.46
CA GLN A 181 14.90 0.49 -4.97
C GLN A 181 14.46 1.84 -4.42
N THR A 182 14.30 2.78 -5.32
CA THR A 182 13.83 4.15 -5.09
C THR A 182 12.44 4.33 -5.68
N ASN A 183 11.85 5.51 -5.61
CA ASN A 183 10.54 5.83 -6.16
C ASN A 183 9.43 4.88 -5.65
N ASP A 184 9.48 4.57 -4.36
CA ASP A 184 8.51 3.67 -3.72
C ASP A 184 7.18 4.40 -3.48
N TRP A 185 6.16 4.08 -4.25
CA TRP A 185 4.84 4.72 -4.18
C TRP A 185 4.15 4.52 -2.83
N MET A 186 4.57 3.54 -2.04
CA MET A 186 4.00 3.32 -0.71
C MET A 186 4.14 4.54 0.21
N ALA A 187 5.13 5.42 -0.01
CA ALA A 187 5.27 6.64 0.78
C ALA A 187 4.04 7.57 0.67
N GLU A 188 3.41 7.64 -0.52
CA GLU A 188 2.15 8.34 -0.76
C GLU A 188 0.94 7.51 -0.31
N ILE A 189 0.95 6.22 -0.61
CA ILE A 189 -0.16 5.31 -0.28
C ILE A 189 -0.41 5.26 1.23
N TYR A 190 0.62 5.24 2.08
CA TYR A 190 0.44 5.27 3.55
C TYR A 190 -0.28 6.53 4.02
N GLU A 191 0.07 7.69 3.47
CA GLU A 191 -0.59 8.96 3.77
C GLU A 191 -2.08 8.92 3.40
N ARG A 192 -2.39 8.44 2.19
CA ARG A 192 -3.77 8.35 1.68
C ARG A 192 -4.63 7.41 2.51
N TRP A 193 -4.10 6.25 2.90
CA TRP A 193 -4.77 5.33 3.82
C TRP A 193 -5.00 5.97 5.19
N THR A 194 -4.02 6.72 5.70
CA THR A 194 -4.13 7.38 7.00
C THR A 194 -5.18 8.49 6.98
N ALA A 195 -5.24 9.28 5.92
CA ALA A 195 -6.20 10.38 5.78
C ALA A 195 -7.65 9.93 5.55
N ALA A 196 -7.87 8.69 5.11
CA ALA A 196 -9.19 8.18 4.75
C ALA A 196 -10.05 7.85 5.98
N HIS A 197 -11.33 8.23 5.98
CA HIS A 197 -12.34 7.78 6.95
C HIS A 197 -12.91 6.42 6.57
N ALA A 198 -12.91 6.12 5.28
CA ALA A 198 -13.24 4.81 4.76
C ALA A 198 -12.40 4.46 3.53
N VAL A 199 -12.33 3.16 3.24
CA VAL A 199 -11.69 2.60 2.05
C VAL A 199 -12.68 1.70 1.34
N ILE A 200 -12.80 1.83 0.02
CA ILE A 200 -13.53 0.86 -0.81
C ILE A 200 -12.54 0.24 -1.80
N ILE A 201 -12.37 -1.06 -1.75
CA ILE A 201 -11.49 -1.79 -2.66
C ILE A 201 -12.32 -2.40 -3.79
N PHE A 202 -12.00 -2.02 -5.01
CA PHE A 202 -12.55 -2.58 -6.25
C PHE A 202 -11.49 -3.47 -6.87
N THR A 203 -11.78 -4.76 -7.06
CA THR A 203 -10.78 -5.68 -7.59
C THR A 203 -11.39 -6.76 -8.46
N PRO A 204 -10.76 -7.06 -9.62
CA PRO A 204 -11.05 -8.29 -10.31
C PRO A 204 -10.35 -9.47 -9.60
N VAL A 205 -10.72 -10.67 -9.96
CA VAL A 205 -10.01 -11.89 -9.56
C VAL A 205 -9.09 -12.33 -10.70
N TYR A 206 -7.79 -12.48 -10.38
CA TYR A 206 -6.79 -13.07 -11.27
C TYR A 206 -6.30 -14.38 -10.64
N TRP A 207 -6.47 -15.51 -11.37
CA TRP A 207 -6.02 -16.82 -10.88
C TRP A 207 -6.41 -17.08 -9.42
N TYR A 208 -7.72 -16.94 -9.11
CA TYR A 208 -8.32 -17.16 -7.78
C TYR A 208 -7.89 -16.18 -6.68
N GLN A 209 -7.12 -15.13 -6.98
CA GLN A 209 -6.58 -14.20 -5.98
C GLN A 209 -6.70 -12.74 -6.44
N SER A 210 -6.36 -11.83 -5.54
CA SER A 210 -6.18 -10.41 -5.88
C SER A 210 -5.05 -10.26 -6.90
N PRO A 211 -5.16 -9.32 -7.86
CA PRO A 211 -4.08 -9.00 -8.80
C PRO A 211 -2.80 -8.58 -8.09
N SER A 212 -1.66 -8.80 -8.75
CA SER A 212 -0.33 -8.50 -8.18
C SER A 212 -0.15 -7.06 -7.71
N PRO A 213 -0.64 -6.00 -8.38
CA PRO A 213 -0.56 -4.64 -7.85
C PRO A 213 -1.25 -4.48 -6.49
N LEU A 214 -2.46 -5.02 -6.35
CA LEU A 214 -3.20 -4.99 -5.09
C LEU A 214 -2.47 -5.80 -4.01
N LYS A 215 -1.96 -6.98 -4.35
CA LYS A 215 -1.23 -7.84 -3.40
C LYS A 215 0.07 -7.20 -2.92
N LEU A 216 0.82 -6.50 -3.79
CA LEU A 216 2.01 -5.74 -3.40
C LEU A 216 1.68 -4.67 -2.36
N MET A 217 0.60 -3.91 -2.56
CA MET A 217 0.15 -2.92 -1.59
C MET A 217 -0.25 -3.57 -0.25
N ILE A 218 -1.03 -4.66 -0.29
CA ILE A 218 -1.46 -5.40 0.90
C ILE A 218 -0.25 -5.87 1.71
N ASP A 219 0.73 -6.52 1.08
CA ASP A 219 1.93 -7.02 1.76
C ASP A 219 2.74 -5.89 2.40
N ARG A 220 2.78 -4.72 1.76
CA ARG A 220 3.48 -3.55 2.29
C ARG A 220 2.73 -2.86 3.42
N LEU A 221 1.41 -3.04 3.54
CA LEU A 221 0.61 -2.51 4.64
C LEU A 221 0.78 -3.30 5.95
N VAL A 222 1.53 -4.41 5.97
CA VAL A 222 1.85 -5.14 7.21
C VAL A 222 2.48 -4.23 8.27
N CYS A 223 3.21 -3.20 7.89
CA CYS A 223 3.78 -2.24 8.83
C CYS A 223 2.73 -1.39 9.56
N ALA A 224 1.53 -1.27 9.02
CA ALA A 224 0.40 -0.60 9.69
C ALA A 224 -0.27 -1.48 10.75
N ASP A 225 0.05 -2.78 10.76
CA ASP A 225 -0.48 -3.76 11.68
C ASP A 225 0.59 -4.23 12.69
N GLY A 226 0.85 -3.44 13.69
CA GLY A 226 1.82 -3.73 14.76
C GLY A 226 3.21 -3.14 14.53
N GLY A 227 3.44 -2.38 13.47
CA GLY A 227 4.75 -1.79 13.17
C GLY A 227 5.20 -0.75 14.18
N ASN A 228 6.51 -0.65 14.38
CA ASN A 228 7.14 0.26 15.31
C ASN A 228 7.25 1.67 14.71
N ALA A 229 6.66 2.66 15.36
CA ALA A 229 6.73 4.07 14.93
C ALA A 229 8.09 4.72 15.19
N ASP A 230 8.95 4.10 16.01
CA ASP A 230 10.30 4.57 16.34
C ASP A 230 11.39 3.59 15.87
N PRO A 231 11.97 3.78 14.66
CA PRO A 231 13.05 2.93 14.17
C PRO A 231 14.31 2.95 15.04
N THR A 232 14.48 3.98 15.86
CA THR A 232 15.68 4.15 16.70
C THR A 232 15.70 3.20 17.88
N ALA A 233 14.52 2.79 18.38
CA ALA A 233 14.36 1.82 19.45
C ALA A 233 14.95 0.44 19.08
N THR A 234 14.92 0.11 17.80
CA THR A 234 15.54 -1.13 17.29
C THR A 234 16.92 -0.91 16.65
N GLY A 235 17.52 0.29 16.85
CA GLY A 235 18.79 0.63 16.19
C GLY A 235 18.72 0.48 14.66
N GLY A 236 17.57 0.80 14.07
CA GLY A 236 17.21 0.53 12.69
C GLY A 236 16.67 -0.88 12.52
N LYS A 237 17.50 -1.83 12.11
CA LYS A 237 17.09 -3.22 11.82
C LYS A 237 17.89 -4.25 12.63
N ASP A 238 18.15 -3.98 13.90
CA ASP A 238 18.79 -4.90 14.82
C ASP A 238 17.79 -5.96 15.30
N PRO A 239 17.95 -7.24 14.90
CA PRO A 239 17.01 -8.30 15.24
C PRO A 239 17.00 -8.64 16.74
N ALA A 240 18.13 -8.48 17.43
CA ALA A 240 18.21 -8.81 18.86
C ALA A 240 17.43 -7.77 19.68
N LYS A 241 17.59 -6.48 19.36
CA LYS A 241 16.82 -5.41 20.00
C LYS A 241 15.33 -5.54 19.74
N ALA A 242 14.94 -5.85 18.49
CA ALA A 242 13.53 -6.03 18.15
C ALA A 242 12.90 -7.21 18.91
N LYS A 243 13.61 -8.34 19.01
CA LYS A 243 13.15 -9.49 19.83
C LYS A 243 13.03 -9.16 21.32
N ALA A 244 13.98 -8.41 21.83
CA ALA A 244 13.92 -7.98 23.23
C ALA A 244 12.69 -7.10 23.50
N LEU A 245 12.36 -6.16 22.61
CA LEU A 245 11.15 -5.34 22.70
C LEU A 245 9.87 -6.19 22.60
N GLU A 246 9.83 -7.16 21.71
CA GLU A 246 8.67 -8.02 21.55
C GLU A 246 8.41 -8.86 22.80
N LEU A 247 9.47 -9.46 23.38
CA LEU A 247 9.40 -10.27 24.60
C LEU A 247 9.10 -9.43 25.85
N ALA A 248 9.45 -8.16 25.85
CA ALA A 248 9.11 -7.23 26.94
C ALA A 248 7.62 -6.81 26.94
N GLY A 249 6.87 -7.19 25.92
CA GLY A 249 5.43 -6.93 25.81
C GLY A 249 5.11 -5.87 24.75
N TRP A 250 5.33 -6.22 23.48
CA TRP A 250 4.93 -5.35 22.37
C TRP A 250 3.41 -5.27 22.27
N ASP A 251 2.87 -4.07 22.08
CA ASP A 251 1.43 -3.80 22.08
C ASP A 251 0.75 -3.99 20.72
N TYR A 252 1.51 -4.27 19.65
CA TYR A 252 1.03 -4.44 18.27
C TYR A 252 0.09 -3.32 17.81
N PRO A 253 0.55 -2.07 17.74
CA PRO A 253 -0.29 -0.92 17.44
C PRO A 253 -0.96 -1.04 16.07
N LYS A 254 -2.27 -0.78 16.01
CA LYS A 254 -3.09 -0.80 14.79
C LYS A 254 -3.19 0.60 14.22
N HIS A 255 -2.23 1.01 13.37
CA HIS A 255 -2.12 2.38 12.88
C HIS A 255 -3.26 2.83 11.95
N LEU A 256 -4.00 1.89 11.36
CA LEU A 256 -5.15 2.16 10.49
C LEU A 256 -6.49 1.71 11.09
N ALA A 257 -6.53 1.34 12.36
CA ALA A 257 -7.77 0.94 13.01
C ALA A 257 -8.81 2.08 13.01
N GLY A 258 -10.08 1.69 13.04
CA GLY A 258 -11.20 2.63 13.13
C GLY A 258 -11.63 3.26 11.79
N ARG A 259 -11.00 2.93 10.65
CA ARG A 259 -11.50 3.30 9.32
C ARG A 259 -12.58 2.33 8.91
N VAL A 260 -13.58 2.82 8.20
CA VAL A 260 -14.65 1.97 7.63
C VAL A 260 -14.14 1.30 6.35
N TYR A 261 -14.67 0.11 5.99
CA TYR A 261 -14.36 -0.46 4.69
C TYR A 261 -15.58 -0.99 3.95
N GLY A 262 -15.46 -1.00 2.61
CA GLY A 262 -16.33 -1.68 1.66
C GLY A 262 -15.51 -2.44 0.62
N LEU A 263 -16.10 -3.46 -0.01
CA LEU A 263 -15.47 -4.31 -1.01
C LEU A 263 -16.38 -4.49 -2.22
N VAL A 264 -15.80 -4.42 -3.41
CA VAL A 264 -16.41 -4.82 -4.68
C VAL A 264 -15.44 -5.76 -5.38
N VAL A 265 -15.75 -7.05 -5.34
CA VAL A 265 -14.94 -8.11 -5.97
C VAL A 265 -15.71 -8.67 -7.16
N HIS A 266 -15.09 -8.72 -8.32
CA HIS A 266 -15.73 -9.26 -9.50
C HIS A 266 -14.83 -10.22 -10.27
N GLY A 267 -15.46 -11.06 -11.09
CA GLY A 267 -14.79 -12.03 -11.96
C GLY A 267 -15.72 -12.51 -13.05
N ASP A 268 -15.21 -13.37 -13.92
CA ASP A 268 -15.98 -13.93 -15.05
C ASP A 268 -16.38 -15.39 -14.81
N VAL A 269 -15.60 -16.16 -14.02
CA VAL A 269 -15.78 -17.61 -13.93
C VAL A 269 -15.74 -18.16 -12.50
N ALA A 270 -14.71 -17.85 -11.70
CA ALA A 270 -14.51 -18.47 -10.39
C ALA A 270 -13.62 -17.62 -9.47
N GLY A 271 -13.69 -17.87 -8.14
CA GLY A 271 -12.73 -17.36 -7.14
C GLY A 271 -13.11 -16.05 -6.45
N ILE A 272 -14.27 -15.45 -6.78
CA ILE A 272 -14.67 -14.16 -6.19
C ILE A 272 -14.96 -14.25 -4.69
N GLU A 273 -15.65 -15.29 -4.24
CA GLU A 273 -16.04 -15.47 -2.85
C GLU A 273 -14.82 -15.65 -1.94
N GLY A 274 -13.85 -16.45 -2.41
CA GLY A 274 -12.58 -16.67 -1.71
C GLY A 274 -11.77 -15.38 -1.58
N SER A 275 -11.67 -14.60 -2.66
CA SER A 275 -10.98 -13.31 -2.68
C SER A 275 -11.67 -12.29 -1.78
N ARG A 276 -13.01 -12.17 -1.84
CA ARG A 276 -13.77 -11.28 -0.96
C ARG A 276 -13.55 -11.63 0.51
N ARG A 277 -13.65 -12.92 0.85
CA ARG A 277 -13.45 -13.39 2.22
C ARG A 277 -12.04 -13.06 2.73
N SER A 278 -11.01 -13.36 1.93
CA SER A 278 -9.62 -13.06 2.27
C SER A 278 -9.38 -11.56 2.52
N LEU A 279 -9.97 -10.68 1.69
CA LEU A 279 -9.88 -9.24 1.87
C LEU A 279 -10.63 -8.76 3.11
N SER A 280 -11.83 -9.29 3.39
CA SER A 280 -12.58 -8.96 4.61
C SER A 280 -11.80 -9.37 5.86
N ASP A 281 -11.32 -10.62 5.93
CA ASP A 281 -10.57 -11.15 7.07
C ASP A 281 -9.31 -10.31 7.33
N TRP A 282 -8.62 -9.85 6.27
CA TRP A 282 -7.45 -8.98 6.38
C TRP A 282 -7.80 -7.60 6.93
N LEU A 283 -8.86 -6.95 6.41
CA LEU A 283 -9.29 -5.61 6.86
C LEU A 283 -9.79 -5.64 8.30
N ASP A 284 -10.56 -6.67 8.67
CA ASP A 284 -11.00 -6.92 10.05
C ASP A 284 -9.81 -7.11 10.99
N TRP A 285 -8.80 -7.89 10.56
CA TRP A 285 -7.56 -8.09 11.32
C TRP A 285 -6.80 -6.78 11.56
N MET A 286 -6.76 -5.90 10.57
CA MET A 286 -6.15 -4.56 10.70
C MET A 286 -6.95 -3.60 11.58
N GLY A 287 -8.13 -4.00 12.05
CA GLY A 287 -8.98 -3.20 12.92
C GLY A 287 -9.86 -2.19 12.17
N LEU A 288 -10.09 -2.39 10.88
CA LEU A 288 -11.07 -1.61 10.15
C LEU A 288 -12.49 -2.06 10.51
N ILE A 289 -13.47 -1.24 10.22
CA ILE A 289 -14.88 -1.44 10.57
C ILE A 289 -15.65 -1.77 9.29
N ASP A 290 -16.28 -2.93 9.25
CA ASP A 290 -17.17 -3.33 8.17
C ASP A 290 -18.39 -2.37 8.08
N ALA A 291 -18.63 -1.80 6.89
CA ALA A 291 -19.78 -0.93 6.65
C ALA A 291 -21.11 -1.71 6.56
N GLY A 292 -21.09 -3.02 6.75
CA GLY A 292 -22.25 -3.89 6.79
C GLY A 292 -22.38 -4.81 5.58
N PRO A 293 -23.39 -5.72 5.59
CA PRO A 293 -23.51 -6.77 4.57
C PRO A 293 -23.60 -6.24 3.14
N GLN A 294 -24.23 -5.07 2.95
CA GLN A 294 -24.39 -4.45 1.63
C GLN A 294 -23.07 -3.80 1.11
N ALA A 295 -22.09 -3.64 1.97
CA ALA A 295 -20.78 -3.08 1.59
C ALA A 295 -19.77 -4.14 1.13
N ARG A 296 -20.14 -5.40 1.11
CA ARG A 296 -19.28 -6.54 0.72
C ARG A 296 -19.87 -7.26 -0.49
N LEU A 297 -19.64 -6.68 -1.67
CA LEU A 297 -20.18 -7.19 -2.92
C LEU A 297 -19.19 -8.15 -3.57
N ASP A 298 -19.69 -9.31 -4.03
CA ASP A 298 -19.02 -10.22 -4.95
C ASP A 298 -19.99 -10.62 -6.08
N ARG A 299 -19.59 -10.40 -7.33
CA ARG A 299 -20.44 -10.70 -8.49
C ARG A 299 -19.63 -11.18 -9.69
N TYR A 300 -20.17 -12.18 -10.36
CA TYR A 300 -19.71 -12.54 -11.69
C TYR A 300 -20.32 -11.59 -12.71
N ILE A 301 -19.47 -11.05 -13.60
CA ILE A 301 -19.90 -10.13 -14.68
C ILE A 301 -19.47 -10.74 -15.99
N GLY A 302 -20.45 -11.02 -16.88
CA GLY A 302 -20.21 -11.73 -18.13
C GLY A 302 -19.84 -13.19 -17.90
N TYR A 303 -20.55 -13.88 -17.01
CA TYR A 303 -20.29 -15.28 -16.65
C TYR A 303 -20.33 -16.19 -17.88
N TYR A 304 -19.18 -16.83 -18.16
CA TYR A 304 -18.93 -17.61 -19.37
C TYR A 304 -19.03 -16.86 -20.71
N GLU A 305 -19.15 -15.54 -20.70
CA GLU A 305 -19.04 -14.78 -21.95
C GLU A 305 -17.59 -14.63 -22.41
N PRO A 306 -17.34 -14.54 -23.72
CA PRO A 306 -16.02 -14.17 -24.21
C PRO A 306 -15.56 -12.83 -23.60
N TYR A 307 -14.29 -12.73 -23.23
CA TYR A 307 -13.75 -11.48 -22.65
C TYR A 307 -14.02 -10.25 -23.54
N ALA A 308 -14.01 -10.43 -24.86
CA ALA A 308 -14.27 -9.36 -25.82
C ALA A 308 -15.65 -8.67 -25.66
N THR A 309 -16.64 -9.38 -25.13
CA THR A 309 -18.02 -8.88 -24.93
C THR A 309 -18.34 -8.59 -23.47
N SER A 310 -17.41 -8.85 -22.56
CA SER A 310 -17.67 -8.76 -21.12
C SER A 310 -17.89 -7.33 -20.61
N HIS A 311 -17.42 -6.29 -21.32
CA HIS A 311 -17.74 -4.90 -21.02
C HIS A 311 -19.20 -4.57 -21.34
N GLU A 312 -19.72 -5.10 -22.45
CA GLU A 312 -21.13 -4.96 -22.78
C GLU A 312 -22.04 -5.67 -21.77
N ALA A 313 -21.59 -6.79 -21.21
CA ALA A 313 -22.30 -7.46 -20.13
C ALA A 313 -22.46 -6.55 -18.92
N LEU A 314 -21.39 -5.84 -18.50
CA LEU A 314 -21.48 -4.84 -17.44
C LEU A 314 -22.44 -3.71 -17.78
N ASP A 315 -22.44 -3.21 -19.02
CA ASP A 315 -23.33 -2.12 -19.45
C ASP A 315 -24.81 -2.49 -19.38
N LYS A 316 -25.14 -3.76 -19.61
CA LYS A 316 -26.49 -4.30 -19.55
C LYS A 316 -26.92 -4.71 -18.14
N ASP A 317 -25.97 -4.93 -17.24
CA ASP A 317 -26.24 -5.40 -15.86
C ASP A 317 -26.49 -4.21 -14.90
N LEU A 318 -27.68 -3.61 -15.03
CA LEU A 318 -28.10 -2.51 -14.17
C LEU A 318 -28.17 -2.92 -12.70
N ALA A 319 -28.49 -4.21 -12.42
CA ALA A 319 -28.58 -4.71 -11.05
C ALA A 319 -27.21 -4.67 -10.35
N VAL A 320 -26.14 -5.13 -11.00
CA VAL A 320 -24.77 -5.04 -10.45
C VAL A 320 -24.35 -3.58 -10.29
N GLN A 321 -24.69 -2.70 -11.22
CA GLN A 321 -24.39 -1.28 -11.11
C GLN A 321 -25.08 -0.66 -9.87
N ASP A 322 -26.33 -1.01 -9.61
CA ASP A 322 -27.07 -0.54 -8.43
C ASP A 322 -26.52 -1.14 -7.13
N GLU A 323 -26.12 -2.42 -7.13
CA GLU A 323 -25.45 -3.03 -5.99
C GLU A 323 -24.13 -2.32 -5.65
N VAL A 324 -23.35 -1.90 -6.63
CA VAL A 324 -22.12 -1.10 -6.42
C VAL A 324 -22.45 0.27 -5.82
N ARG A 325 -23.50 0.93 -6.30
CA ARG A 325 -23.99 2.18 -5.68
C ARG A 325 -24.41 1.96 -4.23
N ASN A 326 -25.06 0.81 -3.93
CA ASN A 326 -25.44 0.45 -2.57
C ASN A 326 -24.22 0.23 -1.66
N VAL A 327 -23.11 -0.34 -2.15
CA VAL A 327 -21.85 -0.39 -1.40
C VAL A 327 -21.40 1.01 -1.00
N ALA A 328 -21.42 1.95 -1.94
CA ALA A 328 -21.02 3.33 -1.66
C ALA A 328 -21.97 3.99 -0.65
N HIS A 329 -23.29 3.82 -0.78
CA HIS A 329 -24.28 4.35 0.17
C HIS A 329 -24.11 3.77 1.58
N ALA A 330 -23.83 2.46 1.69
CA ALA A 330 -23.55 1.83 3.00
C ALA A 330 -22.29 2.43 3.65
N VAL A 331 -21.24 2.65 2.87
CA VAL A 331 -20.02 3.31 3.36
C VAL A 331 -20.28 4.76 3.76
N VAL A 332 -21.04 5.53 2.97
CA VAL A 332 -21.44 6.91 3.32
C VAL A 332 -22.14 6.95 4.67
N LYS A 333 -23.12 6.07 4.88
CA LYS A 333 -23.86 5.94 6.15
C LYS A 333 -22.90 5.60 7.29
N ALA A 334 -22.06 4.59 7.12
CA ALA A 334 -21.11 4.16 8.16
C ALA A 334 -20.09 5.26 8.51
N VAL A 335 -19.61 6.04 7.52
CA VAL A 335 -18.74 7.20 7.78
C VAL A 335 -19.49 8.28 8.57
N ALA A 336 -20.75 8.55 8.27
CA ALA A 336 -21.53 9.52 9.05
C ALA A 336 -21.75 9.05 10.49
N GLU A 337 -21.98 7.77 10.71
CA GLU A 337 -22.09 7.16 12.04
C GLU A 337 -20.78 7.19 12.80
N LEU A 338 -19.65 6.89 12.13
CA LEU A 338 -18.29 7.00 12.68
C LEU A 338 -18.01 8.43 13.14
N ARG A 339 -18.24 9.40 12.27
CA ARG A 339 -17.98 10.83 12.55
C ARG A 339 -18.86 11.40 13.67
N SER A 340 -20.03 10.85 13.87
CA SER A 340 -20.93 11.22 14.98
C SER A 340 -20.68 10.42 16.27
N GLY A 341 -19.69 9.53 16.31
CA GLY A 341 -19.36 8.70 17.45
C GLY A 341 -20.35 7.55 17.72
N ARG A 342 -21.31 7.31 16.81
CA ARG A 342 -22.29 6.22 16.96
C ARG A 342 -21.72 4.86 16.51
N LEU A 343 -20.80 4.85 15.54
CA LEU A 343 -20.11 3.65 15.10
C LEU A 343 -18.77 3.56 15.85
N GLN A 344 -18.60 2.51 16.63
CA GLN A 344 -17.36 2.24 17.35
C GLN A 344 -16.73 0.96 16.82
N ALA A 345 -15.39 0.92 16.79
CA ALA A 345 -14.66 -0.33 16.62
C ALA A 345 -15.05 -1.35 17.71
N SER A 346 -14.88 -2.64 17.43
CA SER A 346 -15.24 -3.71 18.38
C SER A 346 -14.72 -3.41 19.78
N GLN A 347 -15.59 -3.60 20.79
CA GLN A 347 -15.29 -3.24 22.17
C GLN A 347 -14.02 -3.94 22.68
N PRO A 348 -13.06 -3.19 23.26
CA PRO A 348 -11.81 -3.78 23.77
C PRO A 348 -12.02 -4.77 24.93
N SER A 349 -13.20 -4.72 25.56
CA SER A 349 -13.57 -5.60 26.68
C SER A 349 -13.93 -7.02 26.29
N LEU A 350 -14.15 -7.29 25.00
CA LEU A 350 -14.44 -8.65 24.54
C LEU A 350 -13.15 -9.42 24.30
N SER A 351 -13.06 -10.62 24.86
CA SER A 351 -11.95 -11.53 24.59
C SER A 351 -11.90 -11.85 23.09
N ARG A 352 -10.77 -11.56 22.45
CA ARG A 352 -10.56 -11.94 21.06
C ARG A 352 -10.38 -13.46 20.97
N PRO A 353 -10.98 -14.12 19.97
CA PRO A 353 -10.70 -15.54 19.75
C PRO A 353 -9.22 -15.71 19.44
N ARG A 354 -8.64 -16.80 19.97
CA ARG A 354 -7.25 -17.14 19.66
C ARG A 354 -7.12 -17.32 18.14
N PRO A 355 -6.10 -16.73 17.49
CA PRO A 355 -5.82 -17.01 16.08
C PRO A 355 -5.65 -18.52 15.88
N LYS A 356 -6.15 -19.03 14.76
CA LYS A 356 -6.03 -20.46 14.42
C LYS A 356 -4.61 -20.79 14.01
#